data_690ade78a009f0fdef7edafaa5fd152f
#
_entry.id   690ade78a009f0fdef7edafaa5fd152f
#
_cell.length_a   1.000
_cell.length_b   1.000
_cell.length_c   1.000
_cell.angle_alpha   90.00
_cell.angle_beta   90.00
_cell.angle_gamma   90.00
#
_symmetry.space_group_name_H-M   'P 1'
#
loop_
_entity.id
_entity.type
_entity.pdbx_description
1 polymer ?
#
loop_
_entity_poly.entity_id
_entity_poly.type
_entity_poly.pdbx_seq_one_letter_code
_entity_poly.pdbx_strand_id
1 'polypeptide(L)'
;MSKTKNTRQREKEKKTIGSFHIMASRMRAVRALRAPGMVCRRSVGAAAAGGGLLQSPSAISALTGVTNTTTNTTAATRRPFSCSRSLEAGAKLTAETYPGLKRDERFSKVTPEHVAYFKDLLGSSSAVIDGTGADASVAEEDLQPFNEDWMRKYRGQTRLVLKPGSTEDVSRILKYCNDNMLAVVPQGGNTGLVGGSVPVFDEIVISMGRLNKIHSFDEVSGSLVADAGCILEVVDSFLAEKGYIFPLDLGAKGSCQIGGNVATNAGGLRLLRYGSLHGSVLGIEAVLPDGTVMEDLCTLRKNNTGYDLKQLFIGAEGTTGIITKLVVQCPQRSSAVNVAFFGLESFEKVQLAFREAKKQLSEILSAFELMDGGSQGLVRRVRTDAKRPLEGDHPFYCLVETSGSNGEHDYEKLESFLEDVLGKEIVSDGVLAQDATQIKTLWSWREGITECLGHWGGTYKYDVSVPLKEMYQLVDDVLGGRAVRVAHGHVDDVFATPTRRHLELAGNVEN
;
A
#
# COMPACT_ATOMS: atom_id res chain seq x y z
N MET A 1 -11.76 -47.73 -45.99
CA MET A 1 -10.83 -46.98 -45.11
C MET A 1 -11.50 -46.46 -43.82
N SER A 2 -12.52 -47.14 -43.29
CA SER A 2 -13.29 -46.67 -42.09
C SER A 2 -13.12 -47.54 -40.83
N LYS A 3 -12.55 -48.75 -40.93
CA LYS A 3 -12.40 -49.69 -39.79
C LYS A 3 -11.09 -49.51 -38.99
N THR A 4 -10.07 -48.89 -39.54
CA THR A 4 -8.74 -48.76 -38.93
C THR A 4 -8.59 -47.52 -37.98
N LYS A 5 -9.48 -46.55 -38.06
CA LYS A 5 -9.44 -45.37 -37.17
C LYS A 5 -10.05 -45.63 -35.78
N ASN A 6 -11.01 -46.56 -35.72
CA ASN A 6 -11.73 -46.87 -34.46
C ASN A 6 -10.91 -47.74 -33.50
N THR A 7 -9.97 -48.52 -34.00
CA THR A 7 -9.13 -49.40 -33.17
C THR A 7 -8.02 -48.62 -32.46
N ARG A 8 -7.42 -47.61 -33.09
CA ARG A 8 -6.38 -46.78 -32.48
C ARG A 8 -6.92 -45.85 -31.39
N GLN A 9 -8.17 -45.46 -31.48
CA GLN A 9 -8.79 -44.60 -30.44
C GLN A 9 -9.12 -45.40 -29.18
N ARG A 10 -9.60 -46.63 -29.32
CA ARG A 10 -9.84 -47.53 -28.19
C ARG A 10 -8.58 -48.03 -27.50
N GLU A 11 -7.45 -48.14 -28.19
CA GLU A 11 -6.16 -48.46 -27.55
C GLU A 11 -5.57 -47.26 -26.79
N LYS A 12 -5.79 -46.02 -27.21
CA LYS A 12 -5.41 -44.81 -26.44
C LYS A 12 -6.23 -44.66 -25.16
N GLU A 13 -7.53 -44.91 -25.21
CA GLU A 13 -8.39 -44.85 -24.01
C GLU A 13 -8.04 -45.95 -22.99
N LYS A 14 -7.69 -47.18 -23.45
CA LYS A 14 -7.23 -48.23 -22.52
C LYS A 14 -5.88 -47.94 -21.88
N LYS A 15 -4.96 -47.25 -22.54
CA LYS A 15 -3.68 -46.80 -21.96
C LYS A 15 -3.86 -45.71 -20.92
N THR A 16 -4.82 -44.81 -21.11
CA THR A 16 -5.11 -43.70 -20.16
C THR A 16 -5.78 -44.26 -18.88
N ILE A 17 -6.67 -45.23 -19.00
CA ILE A 17 -7.33 -45.87 -17.83
C ILE A 17 -6.35 -46.74 -17.03
N GLY A 18 -5.38 -47.40 -17.70
CA GLY A 18 -4.31 -48.17 -17.03
C GLY A 18 -3.36 -47.30 -16.20
N SER A 19 -3.07 -46.09 -16.64
CA SER A 19 -2.21 -45.15 -15.89
C SER A 19 -2.85 -44.59 -14.63
N PHE A 20 -4.18 -44.42 -14.60
CA PHE A 20 -4.90 -43.99 -13.40
C PHE A 20 -4.98 -45.08 -12.32
N HIS A 21 -5.03 -46.33 -12.67
CA HIS A 21 -5.06 -47.45 -11.71
C HIS A 21 -3.70 -47.71 -11.04
N ILE A 22 -2.59 -47.46 -11.72
CA ILE A 22 -1.23 -47.58 -11.18
C ILE A 22 -0.91 -46.43 -10.19
N MET A 23 -1.47 -45.25 -10.41
CA MET A 23 -1.30 -44.12 -9.48
C MET A 23 -2.11 -44.28 -8.19
N ALA A 24 -3.30 -44.85 -8.26
CA ALA A 24 -4.14 -45.12 -7.10
C ALA A 24 -3.60 -46.26 -6.21
N SER A 25 -2.87 -47.24 -6.76
CA SER A 25 -2.25 -48.32 -5.98
C SER A 25 -0.98 -47.90 -5.23
N ARG A 26 -0.23 -46.92 -5.76
CA ARG A 26 0.94 -46.38 -5.05
C ARG A 26 0.59 -45.46 -3.87
N MET A 27 -0.56 -44.78 -3.88
CA MET A 27 -1.03 -44.00 -2.72
C MET A 27 -1.55 -44.85 -1.55
N ARG A 28 -1.89 -46.13 -1.76
CA ARG A 28 -2.31 -47.05 -0.67
C ARG A 28 -1.15 -47.71 0.08
N ALA A 29 0.05 -47.74 -0.50
CA ALA A 29 1.23 -48.37 0.11
C ALA A 29 1.96 -47.47 1.14
N VAL A 30 1.72 -46.16 1.13
CA VAL A 30 2.35 -45.21 2.08
C VAL A 30 1.57 -45.07 3.39
N ARG A 31 0.38 -45.68 3.51
CA ARG A 31 -0.47 -45.55 4.71
C ARG A 31 -0.32 -46.72 5.73
N ALA A 32 0.57 -47.69 5.48
CA ALA A 32 0.68 -48.91 6.30
C ALA A 32 1.86 -48.95 7.28
N LEU A 33 2.62 -47.86 7.47
CA LEU A 33 3.73 -47.84 8.44
C LEU A 33 3.64 -46.62 9.38
N ARG A 34 2.66 -46.66 10.27
CA ARG A 34 2.69 -45.93 11.56
C ARG A 34 1.66 -46.56 12.52
N ALA A 35 2.14 -47.32 13.46
CA ALA A 35 1.47 -47.70 14.70
C ALA A 35 2.48 -47.67 15.86
N PRO A 36 2.06 -47.74 17.12
CA PRO A 36 1.79 -46.55 17.95
C PRO A 36 2.62 -46.59 19.25
N GLY A 37 2.59 -45.51 20.02
CA GLY A 37 2.87 -45.59 21.43
C GLY A 37 3.79 -44.51 22.00
N MET A 38 3.25 -43.50 22.66
CA MET A 38 3.43 -43.39 24.12
C MET A 38 2.66 -42.17 24.67
N VAL A 39 1.74 -42.50 25.55
CA VAL A 39 1.02 -41.59 26.44
C VAL A 39 1.96 -41.20 27.57
N CYS A 40 2.13 -39.92 27.86
CA CYS A 40 2.54 -39.48 29.18
C CYS A 40 1.64 -38.33 29.65
N ARG A 41 0.80 -38.62 30.60
CA ARG A 41 0.02 -37.66 31.42
C ARG A 41 0.91 -37.10 32.53
N ARG A 42 0.76 -35.85 32.83
CA ARG A 42 0.75 -35.21 34.18
C ARG A 42 0.91 -33.71 34.01
N SER A 43 0.34 -32.84 34.73
CA SER A 43 -0.73 -32.73 35.73
C SER A 43 -0.82 -31.25 36.09
N VAL A 44 -2.03 -30.86 36.28
CA VAL A 44 -2.56 -29.63 36.88
C VAL A 44 -1.66 -28.95 37.94
N GLY A 45 -1.60 -27.64 37.89
CA GLY A 45 -1.13 -26.81 39.00
C GLY A 45 -1.64 -25.39 38.82
N ALA A 46 -2.77 -25.07 39.44
CA ALA A 46 -3.29 -23.74 39.60
C ALA A 46 -2.61 -23.06 40.79
N ALA A 47 -2.28 -21.78 40.68
CA ALA A 47 -2.20 -20.88 41.85
C ALA A 47 -2.43 -19.43 41.41
N ALA A 48 -3.26 -18.78 42.18
CA ALA A 48 -3.83 -17.45 41.99
C ALA A 48 -3.01 -16.34 42.68
N ALA A 49 -3.37 -15.12 42.31
CA ALA A 49 -3.50 -13.91 43.09
C ALA A 49 -2.27 -13.01 43.39
N GLY A 50 -2.55 -11.72 43.27
CA GLY A 50 -1.88 -10.56 43.89
C GLY A 50 -1.35 -9.58 42.85
N GLY A 51 -1.91 -8.49 42.49
CA GLY A 51 -2.44 -7.34 43.24
C GLY A 51 -1.31 -6.37 43.55
N GLY A 52 -1.25 -5.20 42.87
CA GLY A 52 -0.33 -4.14 43.27
C GLY A 52 -0.25 -2.98 42.26
N LEU A 53 -1.14 -2.01 42.41
CA LEU A 53 -0.97 -0.63 41.95
C LEU A 53 0.24 0.05 42.63
N LEU A 54 0.94 0.96 41.92
CA LEU A 54 1.56 2.20 42.43
C LEU A 54 2.16 2.96 41.26
N GLN A 55 1.53 4.04 40.77
CA GLN A 55 1.80 5.46 41.02
C GLN A 55 3.23 5.92 40.75
N SER A 56 3.31 6.85 39.77
CA SER A 56 4.43 7.77 39.55
C SER A 56 4.58 8.76 40.70
N PRO A 57 5.73 9.40 40.86
CA PRO A 57 5.71 10.86 40.80
C PRO A 57 6.91 11.52 40.11
N SER A 58 6.63 12.74 39.75
CA SER A 58 7.39 13.80 39.10
C SER A 58 8.52 14.42 39.94
N ALA A 59 9.44 15.08 39.21
CA ALA A 59 10.12 16.37 39.44
C ALA A 59 11.33 16.44 40.37
N ILE A 60 12.28 17.26 39.96
CA ILE A 60 13.07 18.37 40.55
C ILE A 60 14.51 18.29 40.02
N SER A 61 14.94 19.20 39.18
CA SER A 61 15.50 20.55 39.37
C SER A 61 16.90 20.63 40.01
N ALA A 62 17.80 21.25 39.28
CA ALA A 62 18.70 22.34 39.66
C ALA A 62 20.21 22.06 39.96
N LEU A 63 21.01 22.87 39.29
CA LEU A 63 22.19 23.66 39.74
C LEU A 63 23.58 22.98 39.76
N THR A 64 24.50 23.53 39.09
CA THR A 64 25.68 24.43 39.31
C THR A 64 26.73 24.09 38.24
N GLY A 65 27.31 24.94 37.47
CA GLY A 65 28.09 26.14 37.70
C GLY A 65 29.56 25.86 37.96
N VAL A 66 30.50 26.10 36.98
CA VAL A 66 31.89 26.56 37.22
C VAL A 66 32.56 26.91 35.88
N THR A 67 32.80 28.17 35.62
CA THR A 67 33.99 29.00 35.27
C THR A 67 34.97 28.60 34.18
N ASN A 68 35.18 29.59 33.34
CA ASN A 68 36.18 29.91 32.31
C ASN A 68 37.64 29.51 32.61
N THR A 69 38.33 29.11 31.54
CA THR A 69 39.69 29.62 31.27
C THR A 69 39.92 29.75 29.75
N THR A 70 40.39 30.93 29.38
CA THR A 70 40.72 31.44 28.05
C THR A 70 42.05 30.85 27.56
N THR A 71 42.13 30.39 26.31
CA THR A 71 43.39 30.45 25.53
C THR A 71 43.03 30.83 24.07
N ASN A 72 43.60 31.95 23.68
CA ASN A 72 43.55 32.49 22.32
C ASN A 72 44.33 31.62 21.33
N THR A 73 43.68 31.22 20.26
CA THR A 73 44.38 30.90 19.00
C THR A 73 43.47 31.38 17.83
N THR A 74 44.11 32.16 16.97
CA THR A 74 43.54 32.80 15.78
C THR A 74 42.78 31.86 14.89
N ALA A 75 41.45 32.09 14.78
CA ALA A 75 40.59 31.30 13.94
C ALA A 75 40.10 32.19 12.75
N ALA A 76 40.32 31.65 11.57
CA ALA A 76 39.70 32.10 10.35
C ALA A 76 38.17 32.11 10.51
N THR A 77 37.59 33.26 10.25
CA THR A 77 36.14 33.52 10.30
C THR A 77 35.37 32.61 9.34
N ARG A 78 34.92 31.46 9.81
CA ARG A 78 33.78 30.76 9.24
C ARG A 78 32.54 31.40 9.84
N ARG A 79 31.81 32.16 9.03
CA ARG A 79 30.46 32.61 9.39
C ARG A 79 29.61 31.36 9.67
N PRO A 80 28.98 31.22 10.83
CA PRO A 80 27.98 30.19 11.04
C PRO A 80 26.80 30.55 10.14
N PHE A 81 26.38 29.62 9.30
CA PHE A 81 25.08 29.65 8.68
C PHE A 81 24.06 29.48 9.83
N SER A 82 23.58 30.60 10.34
CA SER A 82 22.39 30.65 11.19
C SER A 82 21.18 30.39 10.30
N CYS A 83 20.79 29.14 10.16
CA CYS A 83 19.50 28.75 9.63
C CYS A 83 18.53 28.56 10.80
N SER A 84 18.27 29.63 11.55
CA SER A 84 17.08 29.74 12.38
C SER A 84 15.96 30.38 11.57
N ARG A 85 15.55 29.74 10.47
CA ARG A 85 14.17 29.77 10.03
C ARG A 85 13.52 28.55 10.68
N SER A 86 12.61 28.82 11.63
CA SER A 86 11.55 27.90 11.98
C SER A 86 11.08 27.25 10.68
N LEU A 87 11.19 25.92 10.57
CA LEU A 87 10.52 25.16 9.54
C LEU A 87 9.01 25.34 9.82
N GLU A 88 8.46 26.45 9.33
CA GLU A 88 7.03 26.54 9.11
C GLU A 88 6.66 25.34 8.25
N ALA A 89 5.68 24.60 8.73
CA ALA A 89 5.13 23.41 8.11
C ALA A 89 5.07 23.58 6.58
N GLY A 90 5.65 22.63 5.83
CA GLY A 90 6.00 22.69 4.43
C GLY A 90 5.00 23.45 3.54
N ALA A 91 5.49 24.12 2.51
CA ALA A 91 4.70 24.95 1.62
C ALA A 91 3.45 24.18 1.17
N LYS A 92 2.28 24.60 1.67
CA LYS A 92 0.99 24.02 1.32
C LYS A 92 0.67 24.39 -0.11
N LEU A 93 0.45 23.40 -0.95
CA LEU A 93 0.03 23.61 -2.32
C LEU A 93 -1.48 23.88 -2.32
N THR A 94 -1.85 25.13 -2.63
CA THR A 94 -3.24 25.58 -2.75
C THR A 94 -3.51 26.03 -4.18
N ALA A 95 -4.77 26.26 -4.54
CA ALA A 95 -5.12 26.85 -5.85
C ALA A 95 -4.40 28.18 -6.11
N GLU A 96 -4.13 28.96 -5.07
CA GLU A 96 -3.43 30.24 -5.14
C GLU A 96 -1.94 30.09 -5.53
N THR A 97 -1.33 28.95 -5.17
CA THR A 97 0.05 28.61 -5.55
C THR A 97 0.18 28.35 -7.05
N TYR A 98 -0.93 28.05 -7.72
CA TYR A 98 -0.99 27.75 -9.14
C TYR A 98 -1.92 28.75 -9.87
N PRO A 99 -1.46 29.97 -10.21
CA PRO A 99 -2.32 31.01 -10.79
C PRO A 99 -2.93 30.63 -12.14
N GLY A 100 -2.43 29.59 -12.80
CA GLY A 100 -3.05 29.01 -13.99
C GLY A 100 -4.30 28.19 -13.75
N LEU A 101 -4.52 27.72 -12.51
CA LEU A 101 -5.73 27.01 -12.13
C LEU A 101 -6.84 28.03 -11.85
N LYS A 102 -7.98 27.85 -12.51
CA LYS A 102 -9.16 28.68 -12.31
C LYS A 102 -10.34 27.78 -12.00
N ARG A 103 -11.18 28.22 -11.05
CA ARG A 103 -12.46 27.58 -10.80
C ARG A 103 -13.30 27.66 -12.07
N ASP A 104 -13.91 26.54 -12.44
CA ASP A 104 -14.81 26.51 -13.60
C ASP A 104 -16.14 27.21 -13.24
N GLU A 105 -16.44 28.29 -13.95
CA GLU A 105 -17.63 29.11 -13.70
C GLU A 105 -18.95 28.40 -14.04
N ARG A 106 -18.89 27.28 -14.77
CA ARG A 106 -20.08 26.43 -15.02
C ARG A 106 -20.62 25.78 -13.75
N PHE A 107 -19.78 25.57 -12.74
CA PHE A 107 -20.24 25.02 -11.47
C PHE A 107 -20.83 26.08 -10.56
N SER A 108 -22.01 25.80 -10.03
CA SER A 108 -22.71 26.63 -9.06
C SER A 108 -21.97 26.68 -7.73
N LYS A 109 -22.15 27.75 -6.98
CA LYS A 109 -21.74 27.84 -5.57
C LYS A 109 -22.80 27.19 -4.69
N VAL A 110 -22.35 26.57 -3.59
CA VAL A 110 -23.27 26.02 -2.58
C VAL A 110 -24.07 27.16 -1.94
N THR A 111 -25.39 26.99 -1.88
CA THR A 111 -26.35 27.91 -1.24
C THR A 111 -26.94 27.27 0.03
N PRO A 112 -27.59 28.07 0.92
CA PRO A 112 -28.29 27.52 2.08
C PRO A 112 -29.38 26.51 1.74
N GLU A 113 -30.05 26.64 0.59
CA GLU A 113 -31.08 25.68 0.11
C GLU A 113 -30.45 24.34 -0.21
N HIS A 114 -29.26 24.32 -0.84
CA HIS A 114 -28.52 23.08 -1.10
C HIS A 114 -28.16 22.39 0.20
N VAL A 115 -27.67 23.14 1.19
CA VAL A 115 -27.32 22.59 2.51
C VAL A 115 -28.55 22.02 3.23
N ALA A 116 -29.68 22.73 3.19
CA ALA A 116 -30.95 22.27 3.76
C ALA A 116 -31.38 20.94 3.13
N TYR A 117 -31.31 20.84 1.79
CA TYR A 117 -31.59 19.59 1.07
C TYR A 117 -30.72 18.42 1.54
N PHE A 118 -29.38 18.60 1.67
CA PHE A 118 -28.50 17.53 2.10
C PHE A 118 -28.72 17.13 3.58
N LYS A 119 -29.07 18.08 4.44
CA LYS A 119 -29.44 17.79 5.84
C LYS A 119 -30.72 16.99 5.93
N ASP A 120 -31.74 17.31 5.13
CA ASP A 120 -32.98 16.55 5.04
C ASP A 120 -32.73 15.15 4.46
N LEU A 121 -32.00 15.06 3.35
CA LEU A 121 -31.67 13.81 2.67
C LEU A 121 -30.97 12.81 3.59
N LEU A 122 -29.96 13.25 4.34
CA LEU A 122 -29.11 12.37 5.15
C LEU A 122 -29.66 12.15 6.58
N GLY A 123 -30.63 12.94 7.01
CA GLY A 123 -31.42 12.74 8.24
C GLY A 123 -30.63 12.69 9.54
N SER A 124 -29.32 12.93 9.52
CA SER A 124 -28.43 12.90 10.70
C SER A 124 -27.51 14.12 10.70
N SER A 125 -27.46 14.81 11.82
CA SER A 125 -26.57 15.97 12.00
C SER A 125 -25.08 15.63 11.85
N SER A 126 -24.70 14.39 12.17
CA SER A 126 -23.32 13.91 11.99
C SER A 126 -22.96 13.52 10.55
N ALA A 127 -23.97 13.43 9.67
CA ALA A 127 -23.78 13.08 8.26
C ALA A 127 -23.42 14.28 7.38
N VAL A 128 -23.60 15.51 7.86
CA VAL A 128 -23.30 16.75 7.15
C VAL A 128 -22.44 17.64 8.03
N ILE A 129 -21.21 17.92 7.60
CA ILE A 129 -20.35 18.93 8.23
C ILE A 129 -20.52 20.21 7.40
N ASP A 130 -21.13 21.22 7.99
CA ASP A 130 -21.54 22.45 7.32
C ASP A 130 -20.77 23.66 7.89
N GLY A 131 -19.77 24.12 7.19
CA GLY A 131 -19.01 25.34 7.46
C GLY A 131 -19.39 26.51 6.54
N THR A 132 -20.55 26.48 5.86
CA THR A 132 -20.95 27.49 4.87
C THR A 132 -21.62 28.73 5.48
N GLY A 133 -22.27 28.59 6.66
CA GLY A 133 -23.02 29.68 7.32
C GLY A 133 -22.14 30.62 8.14
N ALA A 134 -22.66 31.84 8.36
CA ALA A 134 -22.03 32.81 9.28
C ALA A 134 -22.06 32.37 10.74
N ASP A 135 -23.05 31.53 11.10
CA ASP A 135 -23.22 30.90 12.41
C ASP A 135 -22.64 29.47 12.44
N ALA A 136 -21.59 29.23 11.64
CA ALA A 136 -20.99 27.92 11.52
C ALA A 136 -20.54 27.41 12.89
N SER A 137 -21.32 26.49 13.45
CA SER A 137 -20.98 25.73 14.67
C SER A 137 -19.81 24.75 14.43
N VAL A 138 -19.31 24.69 13.18
CA VAL A 138 -18.24 23.85 12.72
C VAL A 138 -16.97 24.68 12.67
N ALA A 139 -16.00 24.31 13.50
CA ALA A 139 -14.67 24.93 13.50
C ALA A 139 -13.89 24.55 12.23
N GLU A 140 -12.91 25.37 11.84
CA GLU A 140 -12.06 25.07 10.69
C GLU A 140 -11.28 23.76 10.91
N GLU A 141 -10.98 23.41 12.17
CA GLU A 141 -10.35 22.17 12.57
C GLU A 141 -11.18 20.94 12.18
N ASP A 142 -12.52 21.02 12.16
CA ASP A 142 -13.40 19.91 11.77
C ASP A 142 -13.37 19.65 10.25
N LEU A 143 -13.06 20.67 9.45
CA LEU A 143 -12.93 20.60 8.00
C LEU A 143 -11.51 20.25 7.55
N GLN A 144 -10.52 20.52 8.40
CA GLN A 144 -9.11 20.32 8.07
C GLN A 144 -8.78 18.89 7.58
N PRO A 145 -9.28 17.79 8.20
CA PRO A 145 -9.00 16.43 7.75
C PRO A 145 -9.49 16.13 6.33
N PHE A 146 -10.47 16.90 5.83
CA PHE A 146 -11.03 16.76 4.48
C PHE A 146 -10.35 17.70 3.48
N ASN A 147 -9.77 18.79 3.97
CA ASN A 147 -9.08 19.78 3.16
C ASN A 147 -7.57 19.57 3.06
N GLU A 148 -6.98 18.71 3.85
CA GLU A 148 -5.55 18.41 3.80
C GLU A 148 -5.30 16.92 3.60
N ASP A 149 -4.34 16.56 2.72
CA ASP A 149 -3.83 15.20 2.63
C ASP A 149 -2.97 14.85 3.88
N TRP A 150 -2.73 13.55 4.09
CA TRP A 150 -1.95 13.08 5.26
C TRP A 150 -0.52 13.63 5.32
N MET A 151 0.06 14.01 4.17
CA MET A 151 1.38 14.65 4.10
C MET A 151 1.33 16.15 4.40
N ARG A 152 0.14 16.73 4.49
CA ARG A 152 -0.10 18.17 4.60
C ARG A 152 0.52 18.97 3.46
N LYS A 153 0.64 18.35 2.30
CA LYS A 153 1.23 18.93 1.09
C LYS A 153 0.22 19.75 0.30
N TYR A 154 -0.99 19.18 0.13
CA TYR A 154 -2.09 19.83 -0.57
C TYR A 154 -3.14 20.34 0.41
N ARG A 155 -3.69 21.53 0.14
CA ARG A 155 -4.75 22.10 0.94
C ARG A 155 -5.87 22.62 0.06
N GLY A 156 -7.08 22.13 0.31
CA GLY A 156 -8.33 22.54 -0.32
C GLY A 156 -9.11 23.57 0.49
N GLN A 157 -10.31 23.91 0.00
CA GLN A 157 -11.16 24.97 0.55
C GLN A 157 -12.62 24.54 0.70
N THR A 158 -12.91 23.22 0.78
CA THR A 158 -14.29 22.78 1.00
C THR A 158 -14.85 23.35 2.29
N ARG A 159 -16.12 23.71 2.23
CA ARG A 159 -16.91 24.13 3.39
C ARG A 159 -18.06 23.19 3.69
N LEU A 160 -18.28 22.17 2.84
CA LEU A 160 -19.37 21.23 2.99
C LEU A 160 -18.87 19.79 2.78
N VAL A 161 -19.03 18.94 3.79
CA VAL A 161 -18.70 17.53 3.73
C VAL A 161 -19.94 16.70 3.96
N LEU A 162 -20.23 15.78 3.04
CA LEU A 162 -21.34 14.84 3.10
C LEU A 162 -20.81 13.43 3.39
N LYS A 163 -21.44 12.75 4.35
CA LYS A 163 -21.08 11.40 4.79
C LYS A 163 -22.25 10.44 4.55
N PRO A 164 -22.49 9.99 3.30
CA PRO A 164 -23.55 9.05 2.99
C PRO A 164 -23.37 7.72 3.74
N GLY A 165 -24.49 7.07 4.08
CA GLY A 165 -24.51 5.77 4.76
C GLY A 165 -24.94 4.61 3.87
N SER A 166 -25.35 4.89 2.62
CA SER A 166 -25.83 3.89 1.67
C SER A 166 -25.50 4.30 0.23
N THR A 167 -25.59 3.35 -0.69
CA THR A 167 -25.49 3.61 -2.15
C THR A 167 -26.59 4.54 -2.62
N GLU A 168 -27.80 4.42 -2.07
CA GLU A 168 -28.93 5.29 -2.37
C GLU A 168 -28.66 6.74 -1.97
N ASP A 169 -28.01 6.97 -0.82
CA ASP A 169 -27.61 8.32 -0.41
C ASP A 169 -26.64 8.92 -1.42
N VAL A 170 -25.62 8.15 -1.84
CA VAL A 170 -24.65 8.58 -2.87
C VAL A 170 -25.36 8.89 -4.19
N SER A 171 -26.28 8.03 -4.61
CA SER A 171 -27.08 8.22 -5.83
C SER A 171 -27.86 9.53 -5.81
N ARG A 172 -28.59 9.79 -4.72
CA ARG A 172 -29.39 11.02 -4.57
C ARG A 172 -28.50 12.26 -4.49
N ILE A 173 -27.36 12.18 -3.77
CA ILE A 173 -26.39 13.28 -3.69
C ILE A 173 -25.85 13.62 -5.08
N LEU A 174 -25.35 12.62 -5.82
CA LEU A 174 -24.77 12.85 -7.15
C LEU A 174 -25.81 13.38 -8.13
N LYS A 175 -27.02 12.78 -8.14
CA LYS A 175 -28.11 13.29 -8.97
C LYS A 175 -28.40 14.76 -8.69
N TYR A 176 -28.56 15.13 -7.42
CA TYR A 176 -28.83 16.50 -7.02
C TYR A 176 -27.68 17.44 -7.40
N CYS A 177 -26.43 17.03 -7.17
CA CYS A 177 -25.25 17.81 -7.55
C CYS A 177 -25.17 18.01 -9.07
N ASN A 178 -25.47 16.98 -9.85
CA ASN A 178 -25.51 17.07 -11.31
C ASN A 178 -26.60 18.02 -11.80
N ASP A 179 -27.83 17.87 -11.28
CA ASP A 179 -28.97 18.69 -11.67
C ASP A 179 -28.79 20.18 -11.32
N ASN A 180 -27.97 20.50 -10.29
CA ASN A 180 -27.67 21.84 -9.80
C ASN A 180 -26.26 22.33 -10.17
N MET A 181 -25.52 21.59 -10.99
CA MET A 181 -24.14 21.93 -11.39
C MET A 181 -23.20 22.18 -10.18
N LEU A 182 -23.31 21.35 -9.14
CA LEU A 182 -22.42 21.41 -7.96
C LEU A 182 -21.22 20.49 -8.16
N ALA A 183 -20.02 21.02 -7.97
CA ALA A 183 -18.79 20.25 -8.05
C ALA A 183 -18.59 19.37 -6.81
N VAL A 184 -18.14 18.13 -7.01
CA VAL A 184 -17.93 17.16 -5.93
C VAL A 184 -16.55 16.51 -6.01
N VAL A 185 -16.02 16.10 -4.85
CA VAL A 185 -14.80 15.30 -4.74
C VAL A 185 -15.11 14.08 -3.86
N PRO A 186 -15.04 12.85 -4.37
CA PRO A 186 -15.13 11.65 -3.54
C PRO A 186 -13.86 11.48 -2.73
N GLN A 187 -14.01 11.16 -1.44
CA GLN A 187 -12.86 11.01 -0.54
C GLN A 187 -12.99 9.75 0.31
N GLY A 188 -11.97 8.88 0.23
CA GLY A 188 -11.78 7.75 1.13
C GLY A 188 -10.95 8.14 2.36
N GLY A 189 -9.88 7.39 2.64
CA GLY A 189 -8.97 7.64 3.76
C GLY A 189 -8.01 8.84 3.59
N ASN A 190 -8.06 9.53 2.47
CA ASN A 190 -7.24 10.69 2.13
C ASN A 190 -5.72 10.45 2.24
N THR A 191 -5.29 9.24 1.88
CA THR A 191 -3.89 8.75 2.00
C THR A 191 -3.08 8.86 0.70
N GLY A 192 -3.67 9.38 -0.37
CA GLY A 192 -3.01 9.57 -1.66
C GLY A 192 -1.83 10.56 -1.58
N LEU A 193 -0.85 10.42 -2.47
CA LEU A 193 0.39 11.22 -2.48
C LEU A 193 0.30 12.48 -3.34
N VAL A 194 -0.72 12.56 -4.21
CA VAL A 194 -0.82 13.58 -5.27
C VAL A 194 -2.03 14.51 -5.11
N GLY A 195 -2.72 14.45 -3.97
CA GLY A 195 -3.83 15.34 -3.65
C GLY A 195 -5.13 15.07 -4.41
N GLY A 196 -5.29 13.90 -5.06
CA GLY A 196 -6.46 13.57 -5.90
C GLY A 196 -7.80 13.54 -5.15
N SER A 197 -7.78 13.37 -3.82
CA SER A 197 -8.97 13.40 -2.95
C SER A 197 -9.14 14.72 -2.19
N VAL A 198 -8.24 15.69 -2.38
CA VAL A 198 -8.33 17.02 -1.75
C VAL A 198 -9.06 17.97 -2.70
N PRO A 199 -10.11 18.68 -2.25
CA PRO A 199 -10.80 19.65 -3.10
C PRO A 199 -9.86 20.79 -3.49
N VAL A 200 -9.86 21.21 -4.77
CA VAL A 200 -8.98 22.28 -5.25
C VAL A 200 -9.57 23.64 -4.88
N PHE A 201 -10.89 23.76 -4.96
CA PHE A 201 -11.62 25.00 -4.66
C PHE A 201 -12.67 24.74 -3.57
N ASP A 202 -13.92 25.01 -3.87
CA ASP A 202 -15.08 24.90 -2.96
C ASP A 202 -15.94 23.66 -3.25
N GLU A 203 -15.38 22.62 -3.87
CA GLU A 203 -16.08 21.39 -4.17
C GLU A 203 -16.62 20.73 -2.89
N ILE A 204 -17.81 20.12 -3.00
CA ILE A 204 -18.40 19.34 -1.91
C ILE A 204 -17.62 18.04 -1.75
N VAL A 205 -17.13 17.74 -0.57
CA VAL A 205 -16.49 16.45 -0.30
C VAL A 205 -17.54 15.40 0.04
N ILE A 206 -17.51 14.27 -0.66
CA ILE A 206 -18.33 13.09 -0.36
C ILE A 206 -17.43 12.06 0.30
N SER A 207 -17.51 11.97 1.63
CA SER A 207 -16.69 11.06 2.43
C SER A 207 -17.31 9.67 2.53
N MET A 208 -16.56 8.64 2.11
CA MET A 208 -17.04 7.27 2.03
C MET A 208 -16.96 6.49 3.35
N GLY A 209 -16.44 7.07 4.40
CA GLY A 209 -16.12 6.36 5.66
C GLY A 209 -17.31 5.72 6.40
N ARG A 210 -18.57 6.05 6.06
CA ARG A 210 -19.75 5.41 6.63
C ARG A 210 -20.24 4.18 5.86
N LEU A 211 -19.76 3.98 4.62
CA LEU A 211 -19.97 2.76 3.84
C LEU A 211 -18.85 1.76 4.20
N ASN A 212 -18.95 1.12 5.36
CA ASN A 212 -17.86 0.34 5.95
C ASN A 212 -18.26 -1.08 6.39
N LYS A 213 -19.31 -1.63 5.80
CA LYS A 213 -19.80 -2.97 6.07
C LYS A 213 -19.06 -4.04 5.27
N ILE A 214 -18.66 -5.14 5.93
CA ILE A 214 -18.35 -6.41 5.27
C ILE A 214 -19.68 -7.18 5.15
N HIS A 215 -20.12 -7.44 3.91
CA HIS A 215 -21.42 -8.06 3.65
C HIS A 215 -21.36 -9.58 3.68
N SER A 216 -20.38 -10.16 3.01
CA SER A 216 -20.18 -11.61 2.98
C SER A 216 -18.76 -12.00 2.62
N PHE A 217 -18.37 -13.20 3.02
CA PHE A 217 -17.14 -13.85 2.62
C PHE A 217 -17.41 -15.34 2.40
N ASP A 218 -17.09 -15.84 1.22
CA ASP A 218 -17.17 -17.27 0.90
C ASP A 218 -15.78 -17.91 1.04
N GLU A 219 -15.63 -18.78 2.04
CA GLU A 219 -14.35 -19.44 2.34
C GLU A 219 -13.96 -20.49 1.29
N VAL A 220 -14.87 -20.93 0.41
CA VAL A 220 -14.55 -21.89 -0.64
C VAL A 220 -13.93 -21.19 -1.85
N SER A 221 -14.57 -20.12 -2.31
CA SER A 221 -14.08 -19.34 -3.45
C SER A 221 -13.06 -18.27 -3.07
N GLY A 222 -13.02 -17.84 -1.80
CA GLY A 222 -12.24 -16.71 -1.33
C GLY A 222 -12.82 -15.35 -1.78
N SER A 223 -14.11 -15.30 -2.16
CA SER A 223 -14.73 -14.04 -2.61
C SER A 223 -15.29 -13.25 -1.42
N LEU A 224 -14.86 -12.00 -1.32
CA LEU A 224 -15.30 -11.03 -0.31
C LEU A 224 -16.22 -9.99 -0.97
N VAL A 225 -17.37 -9.70 -0.34
CA VAL A 225 -18.23 -8.56 -0.68
C VAL A 225 -18.19 -7.55 0.45
N ALA A 226 -17.77 -6.32 0.17
CA ALA A 226 -17.63 -5.27 1.17
C ALA A 226 -17.93 -3.88 0.60
N ASP A 227 -18.32 -2.95 1.47
CA ASP A 227 -18.45 -1.54 1.14
C ASP A 227 -17.09 -0.90 0.84
N ALA A 228 -17.09 0.09 -0.04
CA ALA A 228 -15.88 0.78 -0.51
C ALA A 228 -15.14 1.57 0.59
N GLY A 229 -15.84 2.02 1.63
CA GLY A 229 -15.28 2.75 2.76
C GLY A 229 -14.67 1.86 3.87
N CYS A 230 -14.64 0.53 3.69
CA CYS A 230 -13.94 -0.35 4.62
C CYS A 230 -12.44 -0.02 4.65
N ILE A 231 -11.87 0.07 5.86
CA ILE A 231 -10.43 0.27 6.06
C ILE A 231 -9.70 -1.04 5.73
N LEU A 232 -8.61 -0.95 4.96
CA LEU A 232 -7.85 -2.11 4.49
C LEU A 232 -7.40 -3.03 5.63
N GLU A 233 -6.85 -2.49 6.71
CA GLU A 233 -6.40 -3.28 7.87
C GLU A 233 -7.53 -4.01 8.57
N VAL A 234 -8.72 -3.38 8.67
CA VAL A 234 -9.91 -4.01 9.25
C VAL A 234 -10.36 -5.21 8.40
N VAL A 235 -10.35 -5.04 7.08
CA VAL A 235 -10.68 -6.13 6.14
C VAL A 235 -9.65 -7.25 6.20
N ASP A 236 -8.35 -6.92 6.20
CA ASP A 236 -7.26 -7.92 6.26
C ASP A 236 -7.30 -8.69 7.60
N SER A 237 -7.63 -8.01 8.71
CA SER A 237 -7.79 -8.64 10.03
C SER A 237 -8.98 -9.62 10.05
N PHE A 238 -10.13 -9.21 9.50
CA PHE A 238 -11.30 -10.08 9.36
C PHE A 238 -10.98 -11.34 8.52
N LEU A 239 -10.24 -11.18 7.42
CA LEU A 239 -9.81 -12.28 6.57
C LEU A 239 -8.76 -13.17 7.26
N ALA A 240 -7.88 -12.58 8.08
CA ALA A 240 -6.84 -13.32 8.80
C ALA A 240 -7.43 -14.34 9.77
N GLU A 241 -8.55 -14.03 10.45
CA GLU A 241 -9.28 -14.95 11.33
C GLU A 241 -9.80 -16.19 10.58
N LYS A 242 -9.98 -16.07 9.26
CA LYS A 242 -10.46 -17.12 8.35
C LYS A 242 -9.34 -17.80 7.55
N GLY A 243 -8.08 -17.43 7.80
CA GLY A 243 -6.94 -17.96 7.06
C GLY A 243 -6.74 -17.34 5.66
N TYR A 244 -7.25 -16.13 5.42
CA TYR A 244 -7.15 -15.42 4.16
C TYR A 244 -6.44 -14.07 4.33
N ILE A 245 -6.09 -13.42 3.21
CA ILE A 245 -5.54 -12.06 3.17
C ILE A 245 -6.27 -11.25 2.10
N PHE A 246 -6.29 -9.93 2.26
CA PHE A 246 -6.64 -9.03 1.17
C PHE A 246 -5.48 -8.97 0.16
N PRO A 247 -5.70 -8.95 -1.18
CA PRO A 247 -4.62 -9.03 -2.18
C PRO A 247 -3.78 -7.74 -2.31
N LEU A 248 -3.87 -6.84 -1.37
CA LEU A 248 -3.13 -5.58 -1.31
C LEU A 248 -2.57 -5.36 0.10
N ASP A 249 -1.35 -4.85 0.21
CA ASP A 249 -0.76 -4.37 1.46
C ASP A 249 -0.04 -3.04 1.21
N LEU A 250 -0.31 -2.06 2.05
CA LEU A 250 0.20 -0.69 1.93
C LEU A 250 0.64 -0.15 3.29
N GLY A 251 1.61 0.73 3.31
CA GLY A 251 2.01 1.44 4.53
C GLY A 251 0.87 2.22 5.19
N ALA A 252 -0.12 2.66 4.41
CA ALA A 252 -1.31 3.40 4.89
C ALA A 252 -2.49 2.50 5.28
N LYS A 253 -2.32 1.17 5.44
CA LYS A 253 -3.41 0.20 5.65
C LYS A 253 -4.35 0.52 6.82
N GLY A 254 -3.83 1.17 7.86
CA GLY A 254 -4.62 1.55 9.04
C GLY A 254 -5.65 2.68 8.80
N SER A 255 -5.59 3.35 7.65
CA SER A 255 -6.49 4.47 7.34
C SER A 255 -7.01 4.50 5.90
N CYS A 256 -6.30 3.88 4.94
CA CYS A 256 -6.78 3.80 3.56
C CYS A 256 -8.04 2.93 3.45
N GLN A 257 -8.93 3.30 2.53
CA GLN A 257 -10.18 2.59 2.27
C GLN A 257 -10.10 1.81 0.96
N ILE A 258 -10.64 0.58 0.95
CA ILE A 258 -10.50 -0.35 -0.19
C ILE A 258 -11.09 0.19 -1.50
N GLY A 259 -12.17 0.98 -1.44
CA GLY A 259 -12.74 1.66 -2.61
C GLY A 259 -11.79 2.69 -3.22
N GLY A 260 -11.12 3.48 -2.38
CA GLY A 260 -10.08 4.41 -2.80
C GLY A 260 -8.87 3.69 -3.40
N ASN A 261 -8.45 2.56 -2.80
CA ASN A 261 -7.37 1.73 -3.34
C ASN A 261 -7.72 1.18 -4.73
N VAL A 262 -8.96 0.75 -4.96
CA VAL A 262 -9.42 0.30 -6.28
C VAL A 262 -9.54 1.49 -7.25
N ALA A 263 -10.08 2.63 -6.80
CA ALA A 263 -10.19 3.82 -7.64
C ALA A 263 -8.83 4.36 -8.12
N THR A 264 -7.75 4.12 -7.38
CA THR A 264 -6.38 4.46 -7.78
C THR A 264 -5.62 3.28 -8.39
N ASN A 265 -6.23 2.09 -8.47
CA ASN A 265 -5.55 0.83 -8.81
C ASN A 265 -4.24 0.67 -8.03
N ALA A 266 -4.32 0.84 -6.71
CA ALA A 266 -3.14 0.87 -5.86
C ALA A 266 -2.33 -0.42 -5.96
N GLY A 267 -1.03 -0.30 -6.16
CA GLY A 267 -0.03 -1.35 -6.04
C GLY A 267 0.62 -1.32 -4.65
N GLY A 268 1.10 -2.47 -4.20
CA GLY A 268 1.78 -2.60 -2.92
C GLY A 268 2.57 -3.90 -2.84
N LEU A 269 3.09 -4.25 -1.68
CA LEU A 269 3.99 -5.39 -1.48
C LEU A 269 3.47 -6.72 -2.05
N ARG A 270 2.14 -6.89 -2.09
CA ARG A 270 1.49 -8.13 -2.57
C ARG A 270 1.35 -8.20 -4.09
N LEU A 271 1.69 -7.13 -4.84
CA LEU A 271 1.51 -7.07 -6.30
C LEU A 271 2.37 -8.11 -7.01
N LEU A 272 3.62 -8.31 -6.60
CA LEU A 272 4.53 -9.29 -7.23
C LEU A 272 3.93 -10.71 -7.24
N ARG A 273 3.27 -11.11 -6.14
CA ARG A 273 2.70 -12.45 -6.00
C ARG A 273 1.28 -12.58 -6.54
N TYR A 274 0.44 -11.59 -6.28
CA TYR A 274 -1.01 -11.68 -6.55
C TYR A 274 -1.46 -10.82 -7.73
N GLY A 275 -0.55 -10.03 -8.31
CA GLY A 275 -0.85 -9.16 -9.44
C GLY A 275 -1.60 -7.89 -9.03
N SER A 276 -1.96 -7.09 -10.03
CA SER A 276 -2.69 -5.84 -9.87
C SER A 276 -4.13 -6.09 -9.39
N LEU A 277 -4.72 -5.10 -8.73
CA LEU A 277 -6.13 -5.10 -8.31
C LEU A 277 -7.10 -5.31 -9.49
N HIS A 278 -6.74 -4.91 -10.73
CA HIS A 278 -7.50 -5.25 -11.93
C HIS A 278 -7.84 -6.74 -12.03
N GLY A 279 -6.91 -7.62 -11.65
CA GLY A 279 -7.11 -9.07 -11.68
C GLY A 279 -7.81 -9.64 -10.44
N SER A 280 -7.78 -8.91 -9.32
CA SER A 280 -8.34 -9.37 -8.05
C SER A 280 -9.76 -8.86 -7.79
N VAL A 281 -10.17 -7.74 -8.40
CA VAL A 281 -11.54 -7.23 -8.30
C VAL A 281 -12.45 -8.01 -9.24
N LEU A 282 -13.40 -8.75 -8.68
CA LEU A 282 -14.36 -9.57 -9.42
C LEU A 282 -15.58 -8.76 -9.87
N GLY A 283 -16.02 -7.81 -9.05
CA GLY A 283 -17.19 -6.97 -9.32
C GLY A 283 -17.17 -5.66 -8.54
N ILE A 284 -17.94 -4.70 -8.99
CA ILE A 284 -18.13 -3.42 -8.31
C ILE A 284 -19.60 -2.99 -8.34
N GLU A 285 -19.98 -2.17 -7.37
CA GLU A 285 -21.12 -1.28 -7.45
C GLU A 285 -20.60 0.15 -7.48
N ALA A 286 -21.07 0.95 -8.41
CA ALA A 286 -20.66 2.34 -8.55
C ALA A 286 -21.84 3.24 -8.91
N VAL A 287 -21.78 4.50 -8.48
CA VAL A 287 -22.78 5.51 -8.82
C VAL A 287 -22.18 6.48 -9.83
N LEU A 288 -22.84 6.61 -10.97
CA LEU A 288 -22.48 7.55 -12.04
C LEU A 288 -22.81 9.00 -11.65
N PRO A 289 -22.22 10.01 -12.33
CA PRO A 289 -22.46 11.41 -12.01
C PRO A 289 -23.94 11.84 -12.04
N ASP A 290 -24.78 11.20 -12.84
CA ASP A 290 -26.23 11.47 -12.94
C ASP A 290 -27.07 10.76 -11.85
N GLY A 291 -26.41 10.05 -10.93
CA GLY A 291 -27.03 9.28 -9.87
C GLY A 291 -27.42 7.85 -10.27
N THR A 292 -27.20 7.44 -11.52
CA THR A 292 -27.45 6.05 -11.94
C THR A 292 -26.56 5.09 -11.19
N VAL A 293 -27.14 4.05 -10.58
CA VAL A 293 -26.40 2.97 -9.93
C VAL A 293 -26.07 1.91 -10.95
N MET A 294 -24.78 1.65 -11.14
CA MET A 294 -24.27 0.50 -11.89
C MET A 294 -23.91 -0.60 -10.88
N GLU A 295 -24.62 -1.72 -10.93
CA GLU A 295 -24.41 -2.87 -10.06
C GLU A 295 -23.88 -4.06 -10.87
N ASP A 296 -22.65 -4.46 -10.62
CA ASP A 296 -22.03 -5.70 -11.11
C ASP A 296 -21.26 -6.36 -9.96
N LEU A 297 -22.00 -6.88 -8.98
CA LEU A 297 -21.45 -7.57 -7.80
C LEU A 297 -21.30 -9.08 -8.06
N CYS A 298 -20.80 -9.43 -9.23
CA CYS A 298 -20.54 -10.81 -9.61
C CYS A 298 -19.41 -11.42 -8.77
N THR A 299 -19.65 -12.56 -8.10
CA THR A 299 -18.66 -13.29 -7.30
C THR A 299 -17.91 -14.35 -8.10
N LEU A 300 -18.21 -14.50 -9.39
CA LEU A 300 -17.60 -15.53 -10.23
C LEU A 300 -16.23 -15.07 -10.72
N ARG A 301 -15.21 -15.89 -10.48
CA ARG A 301 -13.85 -15.63 -10.97
C ARG A 301 -13.77 -15.59 -12.50
N LYS A 302 -14.64 -16.33 -13.19
CA LYS A 302 -14.77 -16.30 -14.64
C LYS A 302 -16.14 -15.78 -15.01
N ASN A 303 -16.19 -14.58 -15.58
CA ASN A 303 -17.39 -14.00 -16.17
C ASN A 303 -17.05 -13.50 -17.57
N ASN A 304 -17.62 -14.15 -18.59
CA ASN A 304 -17.41 -13.83 -20.01
C ASN A 304 -18.65 -13.14 -20.62
N THR A 305 -19.53 -12.59 -19.78
CA THR A 305 -20.81 -12.00 -20.22
C THR A 305 -20.63 -10.51 -20.53
N GLY A 306 -20.53 -10.16 -21.80
CA GLY A 306 -20.45 -8.76 -22.24
C GLY A 306 -19.08 -8.10 -21.99
N TYR A 307 -19.09 -6.78 -21.96
CA TYR A 307 -17.91 -5.98 -21.66
C TYR A 307 -17.65 -5.96 -20.17
N ASP A 308 -16.37 -5.96 -19.78
CA ASP A 308 -15.94 -5.87 -18.40
C ASP A 308 -15.92 -4.39 -17.92
N LEU A 309 -17.12 -3.86 -17.59
CA LEU A 309 -17.30 -2.44 -17.27
C LEU A 309 -16.60 -1.99 -15.99
N LYS A 310 -16.33 -2.89 -15.04
CA LYS A 310 -15.61 -2.53 -13.80
C LYS A 310 -14.22 -1.94 -14.09
N GLN A 311 -13.59 -2.33 -15.21
CA GLN A 311 -12.29 -1.80 -15.62
C GLN A 311 -12.30 -0.28 -15.93
N LEU A 312 -13.47 0.31 -16.19
CA LEU A 312 -13.63 1.75 -16.40
C LEU A 312 -13.56 2.55 -15.09
N PHE A 313 -13.67 1.88 -13.95
CA PHE A 313 -13.66 2.51 -12.61
C PHE A 313 -12.37 2.23 -11.86
N ILE A 314 -11.69 1.11 -12.15
CA ILE A 314 -10.41 0.75 -11.54
C ILE A 314 -9.34 1.69 -12.11
N GLY A 315 -8.72 2.50 -11.26
CA GLY A 315 -7.75 3.51 -11.68
C GLY A 315 -8.36 4.81 -12.23
N ALA A 316 -9.70 4.96 -12.21
CA ALA A 316 -10.38 6.17 -12.71
C ALA A 316 -10.36 7.36 -11.73
N GLU A 317 -9.91 7.15 -10.50
CA GLU A 317 -9.77 8.18 -9.45
C GLU A 317 -11.06 8.99 -9.20
N GLY A 318 -12.23 8.33 -9.31
CA GLY A 318 -13.53 8.97 -9.11
C GLY A 318 -14.05 9.81 -10.28
N THR A 319 -13.33 9.89 -11.41
CA THR A 319 -13.72 10.71 -12.57
C THR A 319 -14.88 10.14 -13.38
N THR A 320 -15.10 8.81 -13.30
CA THR A 320 -16.21 8.11 -13.99
C THR A 320 -17.42 7.88 -13.09
N GLY A 321 -17.25 7.94 -11.78
CA GLY A 321 -18.27 7.70 -10.78
C GLY A 321 -17.65 7.31 -9.43
N ILE A 322 -18.51 7.09 -8.43
CA ILE A 322 -18.09 6.74 -7.06
C ILE A 322 -18.35 5.26 -6.81
N ILE A 323 -17.30 4.51 -6.50
CA ILE A 323 -17.41 3.10 -6.11
C ILE A 323 -18.01 3.04 -4.70
N THR A 324 -19.08 2.26 -4.53
CA THR A 324 -19.79 2.08 -3.25
C THR A 324 -19.61 0.70 -2.66
N LYS A 325 -19.48 -0.36 -3.48
CA LYS A 325 -19.19 -1.72 -3.04
C LYS A 325 -18.20 -2.43 -3.96
N LEU A 326 -17.54 -3.45 -3.42
CA LEU A 326 -16.54 -4.25 -4.12
C LEU A 326 -16.78 -5.74 -3.89
N VAL A 327 -16.49 -6.52 -4.92
CA VAL A 327 -16.26 -7.97 -4.80
C VAL A 327 -14.79 -8.22 -5.11
N VAL A 328 -14.06 -8.80 -4.16
CA VAL A 328 -12.61 -9.02 -4.27
C VAL A 328 -12.27 -10.49 -4.06
N GLN A 329 -11.43 -11.03 -4.93
CA GLN A 329 -10.82 -12.35 -4.77
C GLN A 329 -9.70 -12.27 -3.74
N CYS A 330 -9.89 -12.89 -2.59
CA CYS A 330 -8.94 -12.94 -1.49
C CYS A 330 -8.16 -14.27 -1.53
N PRO A 331 -6.83 -14.24 -1.60
CA PRO A 331 -6.02 -15.45 -1.55
C PRO A 331 -5.91 -16.00 -0.13
N GLN A 332 -5.61 -17.31 -0.02
CA GLN A 332 -5.29 -17.90 1.27
C GLN A 332 -3.99 -17.32 1.83
N ARG A 333 -3.96 -17.12 3.14
CA ARG A 333 -2.77 -16.68 3.87
C ARG A 333 -1.72 -17.77 3.87
N SER A 334 -0.51 -17.42 3.49
CA SER A 334 0.64 -18.31 3.61
C SER A 334 0.94 -18.63 5.08
N SER A 335 1.23 -19.91 5.37
CA SER A 335 1.58 -20.35 6.72
C SER A 335 3.06 -20.18 7.05
N ALA A 336 3.89 -19.96 6.04
CA ALA A 336 5.33 -19.78 6.14
C ALA A 336 5.78 -18.53 5.41
N VAL A 337 6.64 -17.76 6.04
CA VAL A 337 7.28 -16.57 5.45
C VAL A 337 8.77 -16.62 5.79
N ASN A 338 9.64 -16.48 4.79
CA ASN A 338 11.09 -16.38 4.97
C ASN A 338 11.59 -15.12 4.26
N VAL A 339 12.63 -14.50 4.81
CA VAL A 339 13.19 -13.26 4.28
C VAL A 339 14.71 -13.34 4.20
N ALA A 340 15.23 -12.92 3.06
CA ALA A 340 16.66 -12.72 2.84
C ALA A 340 16.95 -11.24 2.52
N PHE A 341 18.16 -10.79 2.83
CA PHE A 341 18.62 -9.44 2.55
C PHE A 341 19.99 -9.51 1.88
N PHE A 342 20.14 -8.87 0.74
CA PHE A 342 21.30 -8.97 -0.14
C PHE A 342 22.01 -7.64 -0.33
N GLY A 343 23.33 -7.69 -0.51
CA GLY A 343 24.18 -6.61 -1.01
C GLY A 343 24.65 -6.89 -2.45
N LEU A 344 24.55 -5.89 -3.34
CA LEU A 344 24.88 -6.02 -4.78
C LEU A 344 25.71 -4.82 -5.26
N GLU A 345 26.59 -5.06 -6.24
CA GLU A 345 27.57 -4.08 -6.70
C GLU A 345 27.05 -3.18 -7.84
N SER A 346 26.00 -3.59 -8.55
CA SER A 346 25.44 -2.79 -9.65
C SER A 346 23.98 -3.08 -9.90
N PHE A 347 23.29 -2.17 -10.60
CA PHE A 347 21.90 -2.35 -10.96
C PHE A 347 21.69 -3.51 -11.93
N GLU A 348 22.66 -3.81 -12.81
CA GLU A 348 22.62 -4.99 -13.68
C GLU A 348 22.61 -6.28 -12.84
N LYS A 349 23.35 -6.33 -11.75
CA LYS A 349 23.33 -7.46 -10.82
C LYS A 349 22.00 -7.58 -10.10
N VAL A 350 21.32 -6.47 -9.77
CA VAL A 350 19.95 -6.48 -9.24
C VAL A 350 18.99 -7.13 -10.25
N GLN A 351 19.07 -6.74 -11.53
CA GLN A 351 18.23 -7.33 -12.58
C GLN A 351 18.49 -8.83 -12.76
N LEU A 352 19.75 -9.26 -12.69
CA LEU A 352 20.11 -10.68 -12.73
C LEU A 352 19.57 -11.43 -11.51
N ALA A 353 19.72 -10.90 -10.31
CA ALA A 353 19.20 -11.49 -9.07
C ALA A 353 17.67 -11.64 -9.13
N PHE A 354 16.96 -10.62 -9.62
CA PHE A 354 15.50 -10.67 -9.79
C PHE A 354 15.09 -11.75 -10.81
N ARG A 355 15.80 -11.84 -11.95
CA ARG A 355 15.54 -12.89 -12.94
C ARG A 355 15.73 -14.30 -12.37
N GLU A 356 16.80 -14.52 -11.60
CA GLU A 356 17.05 -15.81 -10.96
C GLU A 356 16.03 -16.08 -9.83
N ALA A 357 15.62 -15.08 -9.06
CA ALA A 357 14.57 -15.21 -8.04
C ALA A 357 13.24 -15.63 -8.68
N LYS A 358 12.80 -14.98 -9.75
CA LYS A 358 11.58 -15.39 -10.49
C LYS A 358 11.66 -16.80 -11.07
N LYS A 359 12.87 -17.26 -11.46
CA LYS A 359 13.08 -18.60 -12.01
C LYS A 359 13.07 -19.67 -10.93
N GLN A 360 13.75 -19.43 -9.81
CA GLN A 360 14.01 -20.46 -8.79
C GLN A 360 12.96 -20.47 -7.68
N LEU A 361 12.40 -19.30 -7.33
CA LEU A 361 11.45 -19.13 -6.23
C LEU A 361 10.00 -18.97 -6.71
N SER A 362 9.72 -19.09 -7.99
CA SER A 362 8.50 -18.68 -8.70
C SER A 362 7.19 -18.86 -7.95
N GLU A 363 6.94 -20.04 -7.34
CA GLU A 363 5.68 -20.36 -6.65
C GLU A 363 5.61 -19.82 -5.22
N ILE A 364 6.74 -19.40 -4.65
CA ILE A 364 6.82 -18.87 -3.27
C ILE A 364 7.32 -17.43 -3.19
N LEU A 365 7.87 -16.86 -4.25
CA LEU A 365 8.34 -15.47 -4.26
C LEU A 365 7.18 -14.51 -3.98
N SER A 366 7.27 -13.72 -2.91
CA SER A 366 6.21 -12.80 -2.49
C SER A 366 6.61 -11.32 -2.53
N ALA A 367 7.88 -11.00 -2.29
CA ALA A 367 8.40 -9.66 -2.46
C ALA A 367 9.85 -9.65 -2.95
N PHE A 368 10.21 -8.60 -3.70
CA PHE A 368 11.56 -8.30 -4.11
C PHE A 368 11.74 -6.77 -4.09
N GLU A 369 12.34 -6.26 -3.01
CA GLU A 369 12.43 -4.83 -2.72
C GLU A 369 13.84 -4.31 -2.96
N LEU A 370 13.98 -3.31 -3.82
CA LEU A 370 15.23 -2.64 -4.11
C LEU A 370 15.45 -1.43 -3.19
N MET A 371 16.67 -1.27 -2.73
CA MET A 371 17.14 -0.09 -1.99
C MET A 371 18.53 0.27 -2.50
N ASP A 372 18.82 1.55 -2.63
CA ASP A 372 20.19 1.98 -2.96
C ASP A 372 21.04 2.24 -1.70
N GLY A 373 22.35 2.42 -1.91
CA GLY A 373 23.28 2.68 -0.83
C GLY A 373 23.03 4.00 -0.10
N GLY A 374 22.43 4.97 -0.79
CA GLY A 374 22.04 6.26 -0.21
C GLY A 374 20.92 6.10 0.81
N SER A 375 19.86 5.40 0.45
CA SER A 375 18.70 5.13 1.33
C SER A 375 19.12 4.33 2.57
N GLN A 376 19.98 3.32 2.41
CA GLN A 376 20.51 2.55 3.55
C GLN A 376 21.47 3.39 4.43
N GLY A 377 22.26 4.26 3.82
CA GLY A 377 23.10 5.22 4.53
C GLY A 377 22.28 6.21 5.37
N LEU A 378 21.09 6.61 4.87
CA LEU A 378 20.15 7.46 5.61
C LEU A 378 19.59 6.75 6.82
N VAL A 379 19.06 5.52 6.66
CA VAL A 379 18.52 4.73 7.78
C VAL A 379 19.56 4.55 8.88
N ARG A 380 20.83 4.26 8.53
CA ARG A 380 21.93 4.15 9.49
C ARG A 380 22.19 5.43 10.28
N ARG A 381 22.09 6.58 9.62
CA ARG A 381 22.30 7.88 10.28
C ARG A 381 21.20 8.27 11.25
N VAL A 382 19.98 7.83 10.99
CA VAL A 382 18.82 8.14 11.84
C VAL A 382 18.62 7.09 12.92
N ARG A 383 18.78 5.80 12.59
CA ARG A 383 18.59 4.67 13.51
C ARG A 383 19.97 4.12 13.96
N THR A 384 20.66 4.88 14.77
CA THR A 384 22.05 4.57 15.20
C THR A 384 22.19 3.33 16.06
N ASP A 385 21.12 2.90 16.70
CA ASP A 385 21.01 1.72 17.58
C ASP A 385 20.55 0.45 16.85
N ALA A 386 20.11 0.56 15.59
CA ALA A 386 19.64 -0.58 14.81
C ALA A 386 20.82 -1.45 14.32
N LYS A 387 20.76 -2.75 14.61
CA LYS A 387 21.76 -3.71 14.09
C LYS A 387 21.67 -3.77 12.56
N ARG A 388 22.81 -3.57 11.90
CA ARG A 388 22.92 -3.64 10.43
C ARG A 388 22.60 -5.05 9.92
N PRO A 389 21.86 -5.17 8.80
CA PRO A 389 21.61 -6.46 8.15
C PRO A 389 22.91 -7.11 7.63
N LEU A 390 23.77 -6.33 6.99
CA LEU A 390 25.03 -6.75 6.42
C LEU A 390 26.18 -5.94 7.02
N GLU A 391 27.38 -6.53 7.10
CA GLU A 391 28.59 -5.84 7.60
C GLU A 391 29.15 -4.87 6.56
N GLY A 392 29.12 -5.26 5.27
CA GLY A 392 29.61 -4.47 4.16
C GLY A 392 28.70 -3.29 3.78
N ASP A 393 29.27 -2.33 3.04
CA ASP A 393 28.55 -1.27 2.35
C ASP A 393 28.47 -1.61 0.87
N HIS A 394 27.26 -1.63 0.32
CA HIS A 394 27.01 -1.97 -1.06
C HIS A 394 26.29 -0.82 -1.79
N PRO A 395 26.52 -0.65 -3.09
CA PRO A 395 25.76 0.32 -3.90
C PRO A 395 24.26 0.05 -3.93
N PHE A 396 23.86 -1.24 -3.88
CA PHE A 396 22.47 -1.68 -3.90
C PHE A 396 22.21 -2.75 -2.86
N TYR A 397 20.99 -2.77 -2.38
CA TYR A 397 20.48 -3.79 -1.48
C TYR A 397 19.12 -4.29 -1.97
N CYS A 398 18.87 -5.58 -1.78
CA CYS A 398 17.56 -6.17 -2.06
C CYS A 398 17.07 -6.95 -0.85
N LEU A 399 15.79 -6.79 -0.54
CA LEU A 399 15.07 -7.67 0.38
C LEU A 399 14.20 -8.62 -0.46
N VAL A 400 14.36 -9.92 -0.21
CA VAL A 400 13.59 -10.96 -0.90
C VAL A 400 12.76 -11.71 0.12
N GLU A 401 11.45 -11.77 -0.12
CA GLU A 401 10.53 -12.52 0.72
C GLU A 401 9.92 -13.69 -0.04
N THR A 402 9.84 -14.82 0.62
CA THR A 402 9.08 -15.99 0.16
C THR A 402 7.91 -16.25 1.10
N SER A 403 6.77 -16.62 0.53
CA SER A 403 5.54 -16.94 1.24
C SER A 403 4.96 -18.24 0.71
N GLY A 404 4.88 -19.29 1.53
CA GLY A 404 4.39 -20.57 1.09
C GLY A 404 3.61 -21.33 2.17
N SER A 405 3.44 -22.62 1.97
CA SER A 405 2.67 -23.51 2.86
C SER A 405 3.53 -24.45 3.73
N ASN A 406 4.84 -24.50 3.48
CA ASN A 406 5.77 -25.36 4.20
C ASN A 406 7.07 -24.59 4.50
N GLY A 407 7.25 -24.21 5.77
CA GLY A 407 8.36 -23.38 6.20
C GLY A 407 9.74 -23.98 5.97
N GLU A 408 9.91 -25.29 6.20
CA GLU A 408 11.19 -25.97 5.99
C GLU A 408 11.56 -26.03 4.51
N HIS A 409 10.64 -26.47 3.67
CA HIS A 409 10.84 -26.53 2.22
C HIS A 409 11.11 -25.14 1.61
N ASP A 410 10.34 -24.15 2.04
CA ASP A 410 10.48 -22.77 1.51
C ASP A 410 11.79 -22.14 1.98
N TYR A 411 12.26 -22.47 3.20
CA TYR A 411 13.55 -22.03 3.73
C TYR A 411 14.72 -22.67 2.94
N GLU A 412 14.72 -24.00 2.79
CA GLU A 412 15.75 -24.72 2.02
C GLU A 412 15.85 -24.19 0.58
N LYS A 413 14.71 -23.87 -0.02
CA LYS A 413 14.65 -23.34 -1.39
C LYS A 413 15.24 -21.95 -1.46
N LEU A 414 14.94 -21.07 -0.49
CA LEU A 414 15.50 -19.72 -0.41
C LEU A 414 17.00 -19.75 -0.10
N GLU A 415 17.46 -20.66 0.76
CA GLU A 415 18.87 -20.89 1.09
C GLU A 415 19.65 -21.34 -0.16
N SER A 416 19.15 -22.35 -0.86
CA SER A 416 19.76 -22.83 -2.13
C SER A 416 19.82 -21.73 -3.19
N PHE A 417 18.79 -20.88 -3.28
CA PHE A 417 18.80 -19.72 -4.16
C PHE A 417 19.90 -18.72 -3.77
N LEU A 418 20.05 -18.42 -2.47
CA LEU A 418 21.08 -17.52 -1.97
C LEU A 418 22.47 -18.06 -2.27
N GLU A 419 22.72 -19.35 -2.02
CA GLU A 419 23.99 -20.01 -2.34
C GLU A 419 24.34 -19.94 -3.84
N ASP A 420 23.34 -20.17 -4.71
CA ASP A 420 23.52 -20.13 -6.17
C ASP A 420 23.87 -18.71 -6.66
N VAL A 421 23.19 -17.66 -6.16
CA VAL A 421 23.47 -16.28 -6.60
C VAL A 421 24.75 -15.72 -6.01
N LEU A 422 25.19 -16.18 -4.82
CA LEU A 422 26.51 -15.91 -4.27
C LEU A 422 27.59 -16.64 -5.07
N GLY A 423 27.42 -17.93 -5.36
CA GLY A 423 28.38 -18.73 -6.14
C GLY A 423 28.56 -18.23 -7.57
N LYS A 424 27.55 -17.57 -8.15
CA LYS A 424 27.62 -16.90 -9.46
C LYS A 424 28.13 -15.45 -9.39
N GLU A 425 28.51 -14.97 -8.20
CA GLU A 425 28.92 -13.58 -7.97
C GLU A 425 27.88 -12.54 -8.42
N ILE A 426 26.60 -12.91 -8.46
CA ILE A 426 25.49 -11.99 -8.71
C ILE A 426 25.25 -11.12 -7.48
N VAL A 427 25.27 -11.73 -6.31
CA VAL A 427 25.14 -11.11 -4.99
C VAL A 427 26.52 -11.16 -4.31
N SER A 428 26.92 -10.07 -3.65
CA SER A 428 28.24 -9.95 -3.01
C SER A 428 28.22 -10.34 -1.55
N ASP A 429 27.08 -10.13 -0.87
CA ASP A 429 26.85 -10.43 0.54
C ASP A 429 25.36 -10.71 0.76
N GLY A 430 25.03 -11.54 1.76
CA GLY A 430 23.63 -11.87 2.01
C GLY A 430 23.39 -12.51 3.36
N VAL A 431 22.23 -12.30 3.92
CA VAL A 431 21.76 -12.88 5.17
C VAL A 431 20.35 -13.43 5.01
N LEU A 432 20.09 -14.57 5.66
CA LEU A 432 18.80 -15.21 5.74
C LEU A 432 18.27 -15.10 7.17
N ALA A 433 17.05 -14.59 7.34
CA ALA A 433 16.43 -14.47 8.66
C ALA A 433 16.16 -15.85 9.27
N GLN A 434 16.53 -16.04 10.53
CA GLN A 434 16.40 -17.29 11.26
C GLN A 434 15.12 -17.36 12.09
N ASP A 435 14.49 -16.23 12.36
CA ASP A 435 13.30 -16.13 13.21
C ASP A 435 12.44 -14.90 12.84
N ALA A 436 11.24 -14.84 13.42
CA ALA A 436 10.29 -13.77 13.17
C ALA A 436 10.80 -12.38 13.63
N THR A 437 11.73 -12.31 14.59
CA THR A 437 12.32 -11.05 15.04
C THR A 437 13.29 -10.51 14.00
N GLN A 438 14.10 -11.39 13.44
CA GLN A 438 15.03 -11.02 12.36
C GLN A 438 14.25 -10.62 11.09
N ILE A 439 13.18 -11.33 10.74
CA ILE A 439 12.28 -10.94 9.62
C ILE A 439 11.81 -9.49 9.82
N LYS A 440 11.25 -9.16 10.98
CA LYS A 440 10.80 -7.79 11.29
C LYS A 440 11.95 -6.77 11.23
N THR A 441 13.14 -7.17 11.70
CA THR A 441 14.34 -6.32 11.66
C THR A 441 14.73 -6.01 10.23
N LEU A 442 14.81 -7.02 9.35
CA LEU A 442 15.16 -6.81 7.94
C LEU A 442 14.14 -5.92 7.23
N TRP A 443 12.84 -6.18 7.43
CA TRP A 443 11.79 -5.32 6.89
C TRP A 443 11.87 -3.88 7.40
N SER A 444 12.25 -3.67 8.67
CA SER A 444 12.35 -2.33 9.24
C SER A 444 13.41 -1.46 8.54
N TRP A 445 14.44 -2.06 7.94
CA TRP A 445 15.42 -1.36 7.12
C TRP A 445 14.84 -0.87 5.80
N ARG A 446 13.87 -1.58 5.24
CA ARG A 446 13.15 -1.18 4.04
C ARG A 446 12.05 -0.16 4.34
N GLU A 447 11.18 -0.47 5.28
CA GLU A 447 10.01 0.36 5.61
C GLU A 447 10.39 1.69 6.27
N GLY A 448 11.46 1.69 7.05
CA GLY A 448 11.94 2.86 7.78
C GLY A 448 12.55 3.96 6.90
N ILE A 449 12.84 3.73 5.62
CA ILE A 449 13.43 4.73 4.72
C ILE A 449 12.57 5.99 4.66
N THR A 450 11.27 5.82 4.45
CA THR A 450 10.32 6.94 4.35
C THR A 450 10.27 7.81 5.61
N GLU A 451 10.29 7.18 6.79
CA GLU A 451 10.32 7.88 8.06
C GLU A 451 11.64 8.62 8.25
N CYS A 452 12.76 7.95 7.96
CA CYS A 452 14.09 8.52 8.08
C CYS A 452 14.30 9.72 7.14
N LEU A 453 13.70 9.74 5.96
CA LEU A 453 13.70 10.89 5.06
C LEU A 453 13.06 12.13 5.70
N GLY A 454 11.98 11.96 6.48
CA GLY A 454 11.30 13.04 7.18
C GLY A 454 12.19 13.79 8.19
N HIS A 455 13.22 13.12 8.74
CA HIS A 455 14.21 13.77 9.63
C HIS A 455 15.17 14.70 8.90
N TRP A 456 15.24 14.63 7.57
CA TRP A 456 16.20 15.42 6.78
C TRP A 456 15.62 16.70 6.19
N GLY A 457 14.30 16.85 6.21
CA GLY A 457 13.59 18.03 5.67
C GLY A 457 12.48 17.65 4.69
N GLY A 458 12.12 18.59 3.82
CA GLY A 458 11.10 18.35 2.79
C GLY A 458 11.55 17.28 1.79
N THR A 459 10.68 16.32 1.53
CA THR A 459 10.96 15.18 0.64
C THR A 459 10.01 15.21 -0.56
N TYR A 460 10.56 15.15 -1.77
CA TYR A 460 9.77 14.83 -2.95
C TYR A 460 9.58 13.33 -3.02
N LYS A 461 8.33 12.89 -3.13
CA LYS A 461 7.97 11.48 -3.32
C LYS A 461 7.34 11.31 -4.67
N TYR A 462 7.88 10.38 -5.43
CA TYR A 462 7.35 9.94 -6.71
C TYR A 462 7.03 8.46 -6.62
N ASP A 463 5.93 8.07 -7.22
CA ASP A 463 5.51 6.69 -7.41
C ASP A 463 5.26 6.50 -8.90
N VAL A 464 6.21 5.87 -9.58
CA VAL A 464 6.22 5.78 -11.04
C VAL A 464 6.61 4.37 -11.48
N SER A 465 6.04 3.94 -12.60
CA SER A 465 6.39 2.69 -13.25
C SER A 465 7.19 2.98 -14.52
N VAL A 466 8.34 2.35 -14.63
CA VAL A 466 9.23 2.46 -15.80
C VAL A 466 9.74 1.07 -16.20
N PRO A 467 10.15 0.85 -17.47
CA PRO A 467 10.77 -0.42 -17.86
C PRO A 467 11.97 -0.73 -16.97
N LEU A 468 12.07 -1.97 -16.45
CA LEU A 468 13.10 -2.37 -15.49
C LEU A 468 14.52 -1.96 -15.89
N LYS A 469 14.87 -2.09 -17.18
CA LYS A 469 16.20 -1.71 -17.70
C LYS A 469 16.50 -0.22 -17.58
N GLU A 470 15.46 0.62 -17.47
CA GLU A 470 15.55 2.09 -17.44
C GLU A 470 15.32 2.65 -16.02
N MET A 471 14.97 1.80 -15.05
CA MET A 471 14.58 2.22 -13.71
C MET A 471 15.65 3.08 -13.04
N TYR A 472 16.91 2.66 -13.05
CA TYR A 472 17.99 3.41 -12.42
C TYR A 472 18.49 4.58 -13.27
N GLN A 473 18.27 4.56 -14.58
CA GLN A 473 18.50 5.69 -15.46
C GLN A 473 17.63 6.90 -15.08
N LEU A 474 16.39 6.65 -14.66
CA LEU A 474 15.51 7.69 -14.10
C LEU A 474 16.16 8.41 -12.91
N VAL A 475 16.79 7.67 -12.00
CA VAL A 475 17.51 8.24 -10.84
C VAL A 475 18.64 9.15 -11.31
N ASP A 476 19.48 8.63 -12.21
CA ASP A 476 20.62 9.38 -12.75
C ASP A 476 20.20 10.63 -13.50
N ASP A 477 19.10 10.57 -14.24
CA ASP A 477 18.56 11.71 -14.99
C ASP A 477 18.01 12.78 -14.04
N VAL A 478 17.26 12.39 -13.00
CA VAL A 478 16.76 13.32 -11.99
C VAL A 478 17.90 13.94 -11.19
N LEU A 479 18.89 13.15 -10.75
CA LEU A 479 20.07 13.65 -10.05
C LEU A 479 20.95 14.53 -10.93
N GLY A 480 21.01 14.25 -12.23
CA GLY A 480 21.72 15.03 -13.23
C GLY A 480 21.00 16.32 -13.67
N GLY A 481 19.80 16.59 -13.14
CA GLY A 481 18.98 17.75 -13.53
C GLY A 481 18.46 17.67 -14.97
N ARG A 482 18.35 16.49 -15.55
CA ARG A 482 17.80 16.28 -16.89
C ARG A 482 16.27 16.22 -16.84
N ALA A 483 15.62 16.77 -17.87
CA ALA A 483 14.17 16.60 -18.02
C ALA A 483 13.82 15.12 -18.27
N VAL A 484 12.99 14.55 -17.39
CA VAL A 484 12.56 13.14 -17.50
C VAL A 484 11.22 13.09 -18.22
N ARG A 485 11.14 12.34 -19.32
CA ARG A 485 9.87 11.96 -19.94
C ARG A 485 9.46 10.61 -19.44
N VAL A 486 8.42 10.54 -18.63
CA VAL A 486 7.75 9.29 -18.28
C VAL A 486 6.76 8.95 -19.40
N ALA A 487 6.71 7.68 -19.81
CA ALA A 487 6.02 7.24 -21.02
C ALA A 487 4.50 7.56 -21.09
N HIS A 488 3.87 7.93 -20.00
CA HIS A 488 2.43 8.27 -19.93
C HIS A 488 2.13 9.53 -19.12
N GLY A 489 3.07 10.44 -18.98
CA GLY A 489 2.85 11.76 -18.36
C GLY A 489 3.97 12.73 -18.72
N HIS A 490 3.61 13.92 -19.18
CA HIS A 490 4.53 15.04 -19.20
C HIS A 490 4.66 15.51 -17.75
N VAL A 491 5.85 15.35 -17.20
CA VAL A 491 6.29 16.16 -16.06
C VAL A 491 7.03 17.33 -16.68
N ASP A 492 6.28 18.34 -17.10
CA ASP A 492 6.85 19.64 -17.41
C ASP A 492 7.32 20.25 -16.09
N ASP A 493 8.62 20.56 -16.02
CA ASP A 493 9.29 21.28 -14.95
C ASP A 493 9.40 20.54 -13.58
N VAL A 494 10.19 19.48 -13.54
CA VAL A 494 10.89 19.15 -12.30
C VAL A 494 12.09 20.09 -12.15
N PHE A 495 11.85 21.32 -11.71
CA PHE A 495 12.92 22.17 -11.18
C PHE A 495 13.31 21.67 -9.80
N ALA A 496 14.08 20.57 -9.76
CA ALA A 496 14.93 20.32 -8.63
C ALA A 496 16.14 21.21 -8.80
N THR A 497 16.27 22.25 -7.99
CA THR A 497 17.60 22.79 -7.72
C THR A 497 18.31 21.70 -6.94
N PRO A 498 19.20 20.90 -7.53
CA PRO A 498 19.77 19.75 -6.87
C PRO A 498 20.83 20.24 -5.91
N THR A 499 20.54 20.26 -4.66
CA THR A 499 21.59 19.88 -3.73
C THR A 499 21.70 18.38 -3.90
N ARG A 500 22.79 17.91 -4.47
CA ARG A 500 23.22 16.55 -4.84
C ARG A 500 23.09 15.49 -3.74
N ARG A 501 22.22 15.63 -2.75
CA ARG A 501 22.25 14.88 -1.48
C ARG A 501 20.99 14.14 -1.10
N HIS A 502 19.87 14.23 -1.84
CA HIS A 502 18.59 13.77 -1.25
C HIS A 502 17.59 13.13 -2.24
N LEU A 503 18.04 12.50 -3.32
CA LEU A 503 17.19 11.60 -4.09
C LEU A 503 17.59 10.16 -3.78
N GLU A 504 16.80 9.50 -3.01
CA GLU A 504 16.99 8.10 -2.63
C GLU A 504 15.76 7.33 -3.09
N LEU A 505 15.97 6.28 -3.89
CA LEU A 505 14.91 5.44 -4.38
C LEU A 505 14.78 4.21 -3.48
N ALA A 506 13.56 4.04 -2.97
CA ALA A 506 13.07 2.75 -2.55
C ALA A 506 11.90 2.40 -3.47
N GLY A 507 12.03 1.37 -4.26
CA GLY A 507 11.03 0.96 -5.24
C GLY A 507 10.80 -0.53 -5.23
N ASN A 508 9.58 -0.92 -5.57
CA ASN A 508 9.28 -2.29 -5.91
C ASN A 508 9.84 -2.58 -7.31
N VAL A 509 10.52 -3.70 -7.47
CA VAL A 509 10.97 -4.18 -8.79
C VAL A 509 9.79 -4.91 -9.42
N GLU A 510 8.84 -4.15 -9.97
CA GLU A 510 7.62 -4.69 -10.56
C GLU A 510 7.35 -4.07 -11.94
N ASN A 511 6.92 -4.93 -12.86
CA ASN A 511 6.37 -4.59 -14.17
C ASN A 511 4.96 -5.11 -14.29
#